data_327ae261a838a738b574ccb69629f675
#
_entry.id   327ae261a838a738b574ccb69629f675
#
_cell.length_a   1.000
_cell.length_b   1.000
_cell.length_c   1.000
_cell.angle_alpha   90.00
_cell.angle_beta   90.00
_cell.angle_gamma   90.00
#
_symmetry.space_group_name_H-M   'P 1'
#
loop_
_entity.id
_entity.type
_entity.pdbx_description
1 polymer ?
#
loop_
_entity_poly.entity_id
_entity_poly.type
_entity_poly.pdbx_seq_one_letter_code
_entity_poly.pdbx_strand_id
1 'polypeptide(L)'
;ADYIVEPIYDLVVIEEASQAYLTSIAAFKRLGRQCLIVGDPMQLPPIVLNPQKSEYIQWNVDIQANGLKTYALGTDTSSFRITTSYRLTDESCLLTGLFYQNSLKSVQKEAITFEKISDKVYFPQKGGTIIKHVSGAMDAVCSKAARNTIRSIVTWISENYPKRTIGIISPFRQTVQELQREFYIENQSIDITVETIDRIQGMTVDYTILYFPQRNISFALTENRFNVATSRSRSTTLIISDVPLEIFTTISPIVSKYLYSCTHIDGN
;
A
#
# COMPACT_ATOMS: atom_id res chain seq x y z
N ALA A 1 0.93 43.41 3.98
CA ALA A 1 2.06 43.57 3.06
C ALA A 1 2.21 42.26 2.29
N ASP A 2 1.82 42.27 1.03
CA ASP A 2 2.00 41.11 0.14
C ASP A 2 3.47 40.98 -0.17
N TYR A 3 4.13 40.07 0.49
CA TYR A 3 5.46 39.64 0.10
C TYR A 3 5.33 38.90 -1.23
N ILE A 4 5.56 39.59 -2.34
CA ILE A 4 5.74 38.97 -3.65
C ILE A 4 7.11 38.29 -3.57
N VAL A 5 7.12 36.99 -3.35
CA VAL A 5 8.33 36.19 -3.46
C VAL A 5 8.58 36.00 -4.95
N GLU A 6 9.65 36.62 -5.49
CA GLU A 6 10.07 36.33 -6.87
C GLU A 6 10.47 34.85 -6.95
N PRO A 7 10.06 34.15 -8.04
CA PRO A 7 10.46 32.77 -8.22
C PRO A 7 11.96 32.60 -8.25
N ILE A 8 12.48 31.73 -7.38
CA ILE A 8 13.92 31.46 -7.24
C ILE A 8 14.37 30.38 -8.26
N TYR A 9 13.46 29.50 -8.64
CA TYR A 9 13.73 28.34 -9.52
C TYR A 9 12.98 28.46 -10.83
N ASP A 10 13.54 27.91 -11.90
CA ASP A 10 12.82 27.82 -13.19
C ASP A 10 11.73 26.77 -13.12
N LEU A 11 11.98 25.65 -12.42
CA LEU A 11 11.03 24.56 -12.23
C LEU A 11 11.07 24.08 -10.78
N VAL A 12 9.90 23.94 -10.16
CA VAL A 12 9.69 23.23 -8.89
C VAL A 12 8.93 21.96 -9.17
N VAL A 13 9.46 20.83 -8.72
CA VAL A 13 8.78 19.53 -8.77
C VAL A 13 8.33 19.15 -7.35
N ILE A 14 7.03 18.90 -7.17
CA ILE A 14 6.45 18.41 -5.92
C ILE A 14 6.09 16.95 -6.15
N GLU A 15 6.91 16.04 -5.63
CA GLU A 15 6.69 14.61 -5.68
C GLU A 15 5.94 14.13 -4.43
N GLU A 16 5.28 12.96 -4.51
CA GLU A 16 4.42 12.40 -3.45
C GLU A 16 3.36 13.41 -2.97
N ALA A 17 2.83 14.20 -3.90
CA ALA A 17 1.92 15.30 -3.58
C ALA A 17 0.57 14.84 -3.00
N SER A 18 0.25 13.56 -3.06
CA SER A 18 -0.89 12.97 -2.32
C SER A 18 -0.75 13.14 -0.82
N GLN A 19 0.50 13.18 -0.29
CA GLN A 19 0.80 13.41 1.12
C GLN A 19 1.00 14.88 1.49
N ALA A 20 0.86 15.80 0.54
CA ALA A 20 1.05 17.22 0.77
C ALA A 20 -0.29 17.92 1.07
N TYR A 21 -0.27 18.77 2.11
CA TYR A 21 -1.39 19.68 2.35
C TYR A 21 -1.52 20.70 1.22
N LEU A 22 -2.74 21.15 0.96
CA LEU A 22 -3.01 22.19 -0.04
C LEU A 22 -2.15 23.45 0.15
N THR A 23 -1.99 23.88 1.41
CA THR A 23 -1.15 25.03 1.79
C THR A 23 0.32 24.82 1.46
N SER A 24 0.82 23.59 1.62
CA SER A 24 2.20 23.23 1.26
C SER A 24 2.42 23.29 -0.26
N ILE A 25 1.48 22.71 -1.02
CA ILE A 25 1.52 22.78 -2.49
C ILE A 25 1.51 24.23 -2.96
N ALA A 26 0.61 25.05 -2.41
CA ALA A 26 0.51 26.47 -2.75
C ALA A 26 1.78 27.26 -2.41
N ALA A 27 2.41 26.96 -1.27
CA ALA A 27 3.66 27.61 -0.85
C ALA A 27 4.84 27.24 -1.76
N PHE A 28 5.04 25.95 -2.05
CA PHE A 28 6.14 25.49 -2.88
C PHE A 28 5.99 25.93 -4.36
N LYS A 29 4.77 25.96 -4.88
CA LYS A 29 4.51 26.46 -6.23
C LYS A 29 5.02 27.89 -6.44
N ARG A 30 4.98 28.74 -5.40
CA ARG A 30 5.45 30.15 -5.51
C ARG A 30 6.95 30.27 -5.65
N LEU A 31 7.72 29.23 -5.36
CA LEU A 31 9.18 29.24 -5.47
C LEU A 31 9.67 29.05 -6.93
N GLY A 32 8.83 28.57 -7.83
CA GLY A 32 9.20 28.29 -9.21
C GLY A 32 8.41 29.11 -10.22
N ARG A 33 9.05 29.39 -11.36
CA ARG A 33 8.37 29.96 -12.54
C ARG A 33 7.39 28.96 -13.13
N GLN A 34 7.76 27.68 -13.09
CA GLN A 34 6.91 26.55 -13.45
C GLN A 34 6.83 25.57 -12.28
N CYS A 35 5.74 24.82 -12.20
CA CYS A 35 5.56 23.83 -11.16
C CYS A 35 4.97 22.54 -11.75
N LEU A 36 5.64 21.42 -11.48
CA LEU A 36 5.15 20.08 -11.76
C LEU A 36 4.73 19.43 -10.44
N ILE A 37 3.46 19.01 -10.36
CA ILE A 37 2.92 18.34 -9.18
C ILE A 37 2.70 16.88 -9.57
N VAL A 38 3.40 15.96 -8.87
CA VAL A 38 3.39 14.52 -9.13
C VAL A 38 2.85 13.82 -7.89
N GLY A 39 1.85 12.98 -8.06
CA GLY A 39 1.27 12.23 -6.95
C GLY A 39 0.15 11.33 -7.41
N ASP A 40 -0.30 10.49 -6.50
CA ASP A 40 -1.37 9.52 -6.75
C ASP A 40 -2.53 9.75 -5.75
N PRO A 41 -3.69 10.25 -6.22
CA PRO A 41 -4.82 10.54 -5.34
C PRO A 41 -5.44 9.27 -4.72
N MET A 42 -5.08 8.08 -5.21
CA MET A 42 -5.50 6.79 -4.65
C MET A 42 -4.47 6.19 -3.67
N GLN A 43 -3.39 6.92 -3.36
CA GLN A 43 -2.46 6.63 -2.27
C GLN A 43 -2.77 7.45 -1.03
N LEU A 44 -1.95 7.31 0.03
CA LEU A 44 -2.26 7.91 1.34
C LEU A 44 -2.31 9.44 1.29
N PRO A 45 -3.34 10.05 1.86
CA PRO A 45 -3.36 11.49 2.13
C PRO A 45 -2.48 11.80 3.35
N PRO A 46 -2.19 13.08 3.63
CA PRO A 46 -1.53 13.51 4.86
C PRO A 46 -2.27 13.04 6.11
N ILE A 47 -1.52 12.75 7.17
CA ILE A 47 -2.10 12.37 8.46
C ILE A 47 -2.61 13.64 9.15
N VAL A 48 -3.92 13.75 9.35
CA VAL A 48 -4.53 14.83 10.12
C VAL A 48 -4.63 14.40 11.58
N LEU A 49 -3.90 15.09 12.45
CA LEU A 49 -3.98 14.88 13.90
C LEU A 49 -5.17 15.68 14.45
N ASN A 50 -6.05 14.99 15.20
CA ASN A 50 -7.24 15.58 15.85
C ASN A 50 -8.17 16.36 14.90
N PRO A 51 -8.80 15.71 13.92
CA PRO A 51 -9.83 16.37 13.12
C PRO A 51 -10.95 16.83 14.06
N GLN A 52 -11.24 18.11 14.05
CA GLN A 52 -12.30 18.66 14.89
C GLN A 52 -13.68 18.20 14.41
N LYS A 53 -14.62 18.04 15.37
CA LYS A 53 -15.87 17.32 15.17
C LYS A 53 -17.00 18.12 14.46
N SER A 54 -16.81 19.36 14.04
CA SER A 54 -17.87 20.10 13.34
C SER A 54 -17.82 19.86 11.83
N GLU A 55 -18.96 19.67 11.18
CA GLU A 55 -19.05 19.42 9.74
C GLU A 55 -18.34 20.51 8.90
N TYR A 56 -18.45 21.77 9.29
CA TYR A 56 -17.75 22.86 8.60
C TYR A 56 -16.23 22.76 8.72
N ILE A 57 -15.74 22.39 9.89
CA ILE A 57 -14.31 22.22 10.13
C ILE A 57 -13.82 20.97 9.43
N GLN A 58 -14.61 19.90 9.41
CA GLN A 58 -14.30 18.68 8.68
C GLN A 58 -14.14 18.94 7.18
N TRP A 59 -15.06 19.70 6.58
CA TRP A 59 -14.96 20.07 5.16
C TRP A 59 -13.67 20.84 4.84
N ASN A 60 -13.29 21.82 5.67
CA ASN A 60 -12.03 22.55 5.51
C ASN A 60 -10.80 21.64 5.69
N VAL A 61 -10.85 20.71 6.64
CA VAL A 61 -9.78 19.74 6.86
C VAL A 61 -9.64 18.82 5.65
N ASP A 62 -10.74 18.33 5.10
CA ASP A 62 -10.70 17.43 3.93
C ASP A 62 -10.14 18.13 2.69
N ILE A 63 -10.50 19.38 2.43
CA ILE A 63 -9.95 20.18 1.34
C ILE A 63 -8.45 20.37 1.52
N GLN A 64 -7.99 20.71 2.72
CA GLN A 64 -6.57 20.96 2.96
C GLN A 64 -5.76 19.68 3.01
N ALA A 65 -6.29 18.61 3.59
CA ALA A 65 -5.63 17.32 3.68
C ALA A 65 -5.52 16.60 2.33
N ASN A 66 -6.50 16.81 1.42
CA ASN A 66 -6.45 16.25 0.07
C ASN A 66 -5.88 17.26 -0.93
N GLY A 67 -4.74 17.85 -0.61
CA GLY A 67 -4.15 18.97 -1.35
C GLY A 67 -4.00 18.71 -2.86
N LEU A 68 -3.48 17.56 -3.27
CA LEU A 68 -3.35 17.18 -4.67
C LEU A 68 -4.71 17.15 -5.38
N LYS A 69 -5.69 16.45 -4.80
CA LYS A 69 -7.04 16.33 -5.37
C LYS A 69 -7.74 17.68 -5.43
N THR A 70 -7.66 18.44 -4.37
CA THR A 70 -8.26 19.78 -4.28
C THR A 70 -7.64 20.73 -5.28
N TYR A 71 -6.32 20.69 -5.42
CA TYR A 71 -5.61 21.51 -6.39
C TYR A 71 -6.00 21.16 -7.83
N ALA A 72 -6.04 19.87 -8.16
CA ALA A 72 -6.43 19.39 -9.48
C ALA A 72 -7.86 19.75 -9.87
N LEU A 73 -8.79 19.79 -8.91
CA LEU A 73 -10.18 20.18 -9.14
C LEU A 73 -10.39 21.69 -9.21
N GLY A 74 -9.56 22.48 -8.55
CA GLY A 74 -9.70 23.92 -8.40
C GLY A 74 -8.92 24.77 -9.40
N THR A 75 -8.18 24.14 -10.34
CA THR A 75 -7.33 24.87 -11.27
C THR A 75 -7.50 24.37 -12.71
N ASP A 76 -7.41 25.30 -13.68
CA ASP A 76 -7.39 24.97 -15.12
C ASP A 76 -6.04 24.44 -15.59
N THR A 77 -5.37 23.67 -14.77
CA THR A 77 -4.07 23.08 -15.11
C THR A 77 -4.22 21.83 -15.95
N SER A 78 -3.37 21.67 -16.96
CA SER A 78 -3.28 20.43 -17.71
C SER A 78 -2.87 19.28 -16.80
N SER A 79 -3.64 18.20 -16.81
CA SER A 79 -3.35 17.00 -16.04
C SER A 79 -3.06 15.82 -16.96
N PHE A 80 -2.04 15.04 -16.60
CA PHE A 80 -1.65 13.82 -17.31
C PHE A 80 -1.76 12.64 -16.35
N ARG A 81 -2.29 11.53 -16.83
CA ARG A 81 -2.39 10.30 -16.05
C ARG A 81 -1.46 9.25 -16.64
N ILE A 82 -0.55 8.74 -15.78
CA ILE A 82 0.27 7.58 -16.12
C ILE A 82 -0.53 6.33 -15.76
N THR A 83 -0.79 5.48 -16.76
CA THR A 83 -1.58 4.25 -16.61
C THR A 83 -0.76 2.98 -16.76
N THR A 84 0.55 3.10 -16.91
CA THR A 84 1.47 1.96 -17.06
C THR A 84 2.27 1.72 -15.79
N SER A 85 2.33 0.44 -15.37
CA SER A 85 3.14 0.01 -14.23
C SER A 85 4.30 -0.85 -14.70
N TYR A 86 5.52 -0.51 -14.24
CA TYR A 86 6.73 -1.31 -14.42
C TYR A 86 6.98 -2.26 -13.24
N ARG A 87 6.20 -2.13 -12.17
CA ARG A 87 6.31 -2.92 -10.95
C ARG A 87 5.38 -4.12 -10.95
N LEU A 88 4.12 -3.90 -11.23
CA LEU A 88 3.07 -4.87 -11.04
C LEU A 88 3.01 -5.88 -12.20
N THR A 89 2.72 -7.13 -11.91
CA THR A 89 2.37 -8.14 -12.91
C THR A 89 1.02 -7.82 -13.54
N ASP A 90 0.67 -8.50 -14.65
CA ASP A 90 -0.65 -8.34 -15.27
C ASP A 90 -1.78 -8.66 -14.30
N GLU A 91 -1.67 -9.77 -13.55
CA GLU A 91 -2.67 -10.16 -12.55
C GLU A 91 -2.79 -9.13 -11.41
N SER A 92 -1.66 -8.58 -10.95
CA SER A 92 -1.66 -7.51 -9.94
C SER A 92 -2.25 -6.21 -10.51
N CYS A 93 -2.03 -5.89 -11.79
CA CYS A 93 -2.61 -4.74 -12.45
C CYS A 93 -4.13 -4.86 -12.60
N LEU A 94 -4.67 -6.04 -12.86
CA LEU A 94 -6.12 -6.27 -12.91
C LEU A 94 -6.77 -5.95 -11.56
N LEU A 95 -6.20 -6.43 -10.47
CA LEU A 95 -6.71 -6.19 -9.13
C LEU A 95 -6.54 -4.74 -8.68
N THR A 96 -5.32 -4.21 -8.77
CA THR A 96 -5.00 -2.83 -8.40
C THR A 96 -5.75 -1.84 -9.30
N GLY A 97 -6.00 -2.20 -10.54
CA GLY A 97 -6.77 -1.42 -11.51
C GLY A 97 -8.18 -1.04 -11.05
N LEU A 98 -8.77 -1.82 -10.12
CA LEU A 98 -10.07 -1.49 -9.53
C LEU A 98 -10.09 -0.10 -8.90
N PHE A 99 -8.98 0.33 -8.27
CA PHE A 99 -8.84 1.68 -7.69
C PHE A 99 -8.65 2.77 -8.76
N TYR A 100 -8.32 2.40 -9.99
CA TYR A 100 -7.98 3.31 -11.10
C TYR A 100 -8.92 3.15 -12.29
N GLN A 101 -10.18 2.78 -12.06
CA GLN A 101 -11.20 2.60 -13.12
C GLN A 101 -10.76 1.61 -14.21
N ASN A 102 -10.01 0.58 -13.82
CA ASN A 102 -9.43 -0.46 -14.68
C ASN A 102 -8.51 0.08 -15.81
N SER A 103 -7.92 1.26 -15.60
CA SER A 103 -7.01 1.88 -16.59
C SER A 103 -5.57 1.41 -16.49
N LEU A 104 -5.18 0.73 -15.41
CA LEU A 104 -3.80 0.34 -15.14
C LEU A 104 -3.39 -0.87 -16.01
N LYS A 105 -2.19 -0.77 -16.62
CA LYS A 105 -1.61 -1.82 -17.46
C LYS A 105 -0.19 -2.15 -16.99
N SER A 106 0.17 -3.42 -17.02
CA SER A 106 1.54 -3.85 -16.78
C SER A 106 2.38 -3.65 -18.05
N VAL A 107 3.61 -3.19 -17.85
CA VAL A 107 4.70 -3.25 -18.83
C VAL A 107 5.95 -3.86 -18.22
N GLN A 108 5.77 -4.68 -17.19
CA GLN A 108 6.84 -5.40 -16.51
C GLN A 108 7.50 -6.35 -17.51
N LYS A 109 8.78 -6.11 -17.82
CA LYS A 109 9.53 -6.90 -18.80
C LYS A 109 10.05 -8.21 -18.24
N GLU A 110 10.33 -8.24 -16.95
CA GLU A 110 10.89 -9.39 -16.25
C GLU A 110 9.97 -9.74 -15.07
N ALA A 111 9.14 -10.74 -15.26
CA ALA A 111 8.36 -11.28 -14.16
C ALA A 111 9.32 -11.92 -13.15
N ILE A 112 9.25 -11.48 -11.89
CA ILE A 112 9.95 -12.13 -10.80
C ILE A 112 9.18 -13.40 -10.46
N THR A 113 9.74 -14.54 -10.87
CA THR A 113 9.16 -15.86 -10.64
C THR A 113 9.89 -16.58 -9.52
N PHE A 114 9.19 -17.47 -8.86
CA PHE A 114 9.71 -18.39 -7.86
C PHE A 114 9.62 -19.80 -8.48
N GLU A 115 10.63 -20.19 -9.26
CA GLU A 115 10.60 -21.43 -10.06
C GLU A 115 10.73 -22.71 -9.24
N LYS A 116 11.48 -22.64 -8.12
CA LYS A 116 11.69 -23.79 -7.21
C LYS A 116 10.52 -23.94 -6.25
N ILE A 117 9.36 -24.33 -6.73
CA ILE A 117 8.12 -24.30 -5.95
C ILE A 117 7.93 -25.63 -5.21
N SER A 118 8.01 -25.61 -3.89
CA SER A 118 7.50 -26.70 -3.05
C SER A 118 6.00 -26.55 -2.78
N ASP A 119 5.52 -25.32 -2.76
CA ASP A 119 4.10 -24.98 -2.54
C ASP A 119 3.62 -23.97 -3.57
N LYS A 120 3.03 -24.48 -4.67
CA LYS A 120 2.52 -23.68 -5.78
C LYS A 120 1.46 -22.64 -5.35
N VAL A 121 0.83 -22.87 -4.20
CA VAL A 121 -0.27 -22.05 -3.71
C VAL A 121 0.20 -20.65 -3.30
N TYR A 122 1.38 -20.57 -2.68
CA TYR A 122 1.92 -19.28 -2.23
C TYR A 122 2.73 -18.51 -3.30
N PHE A 123 3.04 -19.15 -4.40
CA PHE A 123 3.92 -18.59 -5.44
C PHE A 123 3.35 -18.82 -6.84
N PRO A 124 2.22 -18.17 -7.18
CA PRO A 124 1.63 -18.30 -8.50
C PRO A 124 2.58 -17.74 -9.57
N GLN A 125 2.75 -18.47 -10.67
CA GLN A 125 3.68 -18.11 -11.74
C GLN A 125 3.40 -16.74 -12.37
N LYS A 126 2.13 -16.33 -12.39
CA LYS A 126 1.70 -15.03 -12.93
C LYS A 126 1.69 -13.89 -11.90
N GLY A 127 2.08 -14.18 -10.65
CA GLY A 127 1.94 -13.22 -9.56
C GLY A 127 0.49 -12.98 -9.15
N GLY A 128 0.17 -11.76 -8.73
CA GLY A 128 -1.17 -11.38 -8.29
C GLY A 128 -1.30 -11.38 -6.77
N THR A 129 -2.55 -11.47 -6.29
CA THR A 129 -2.84 -11.48 -4.85
C THR A 129 -3.53 -12.76 -4.43
N ILE A 130 -3.05 -13.31 -3.33
CA ILE A 130 -3.59 -14.50 -2.69
C ILE A 130 -4.07 -14.11 -1.30
N ILE A 131 -5.18 -14.66 -0.86
CA ILE A 131 -5.67 -14.52 0.50
C ILE A 131 -5.72 -15.86 1.22
N LYS A 132 -5.10 -15.91 2.40
CA LYS A 132 -5.16 -17.06 3.31
C LYS A 132 -5.85 -16.64 4.60
N HIS A 133 -6.95 -17.31 4.89
CA HIS A 133 -7.61 -17.19 6.18
C HIS A 133 -6.93 -18.10 7.19
N VAL A 134 -6.71 -17.58 8.40
CA VAL A 134 -6.16 -18.34 9.52
C VAL A 134 -7.02 -18.08 10.75
N SER A 135 -7.09 -19.06 11.65
CA SER A 135 -7.82 -18.88 12.92
C SER A 135 -6.93 -18.16 13.93
N GLY A 136 -7.26 -16.92 14.23
CA GLY A 136 -6.61 -16.11 15.27
C GLY A 136 -7.44 -16.02 16.54
N ALA A 137 -6.79 -15.80 17.68
CA ALA A 137 -7.47 -15.42 18.91
C ALA A 137 -7.90 -13.95 18.83
N MET A 138 -9.07 -13.63 19.34
CA MET A 138 -9.53 -12.25 19.47
C MET A 138 -8.48 -11.42 20.21
N ASP A 139 -8.24 -10.20 19.72
CA ASP A 139 -7.27 -9.24 20.28
C ASP A 139 -5.80 -9.71 20.31
N ALA A 140 -5.47 -10.82 19.67
CA ALA A 140 -4.08 -11.21 19.50
C ALA A 140 -3.31 -10.18 18.66
N VAL A 141 -2.13 -9.81 19.11
CA VAL A 141 -1.24 -8.90 18.35
C VAL A 141 -0.76 -9.57 17.08
N CYS A 142 -0.40 -10.87 17.18
CA CYS A 142 -0.08 -11.74 16.05
C CYS A 142 -0.47 -13.18 16.41
N SER A 143 -1.35 -13.78 15.62
CA SER A 143 -1.76 -15.17 15.86
C SER A 143 -0.63 -16.15 15.57
N LYS A 144 -0.63 -17.29 16.30
CA LYS A 144 0.36 -18.34 16.07
C LYS A 144 0.28 -18.92 14.67
N ALA A 145 -0.93 -19.04 14.12
CA ALA A 145 -1.16 -19.56 12.78
C ALA A 145 -0.58 -18.62 11.71
N ALA A 146 -0.84 -17.32 11.82
CA ALA A 146 -0.27 -16.31 10.92
C ALA A 146 1.26 -16.30 11.02
N ARG A 147 1.81 -16.29 12.23
CA ARG A 147 3.26 -16.29 12.47
C ARG A 147 3.94 -17.50 11.85
N ASN A 148 3.39 -18.70 12.03
CA ASN A 148 3.93 -19.91 11.43
C ASN A 148 3.90 -19.86 9.89
N THR A 149 2.81 -19.35 9.32
CA THR A 149 2.71 -19.18 7.86
C THR A 149 3.75 -18.17 7.35
N ILE A 150 3.90 -17.03 8.01
CA ILE A 150 4.90 -16.02 7.64
C ILE A 150 6.30 -16.62 7.72
N ARG A 151 6.63 -17.30 8.83
CA ARG A 151 7.95 -17.92 9.04
C ARG A 151 8.25 -18.96 7.96
N SER A 152 7.33 -19.85 7.63
CA SER A 152 7.56 -20.87 6.60
C SER A 152 7.88 -20.27 5.23
N ILE A 153 7.18 -19.19 4.85
CA ILE A 153 7.41 -18.50 3.58
C ILE A 153 8.76 -17.76 3.58
N VAL A 154 9.05 -17.02 4.66
CA VAL A 154 10.33 -16.29 4.80
C VAL A 154 11.50 -17.25 4.76
N THR A 155 11.44 -18.35 5.53
CA THR A 155 12.49 -19.39 5.53
C THR A 155 12.68 -19.98 4.13
N TRP A 156 11.59 -20.36 3.47
CA TRP A 156 11.67 -20.95 2.13
C TRP A 156 12.27 -19.98 1.10
N ILE A 157 11.88 -18.70 1.11
CA ILE A 157 12.47 -17.69 0.21
C ILE A 157 13.96 -17.49 0.56
N SER A 158 14.32 -17.43 1.84
CA SER A 158 15.70 -17.24 2.28
C SER A 158 16.62 -18.36 1.81
N GLU A 159 16.15 -19.60 1.85
CA GLU A 159 16.91 -20.78 1.45
C GLU A 159 17.06 -20.92 -0.07
N ASN A 160 15.99 -20.58 -0.82
CA ASN A 160 15.94 -20.83 -2.26
C ASN A 160 16.24 -19.58 -3.10
N TYR A 161 15.97 -18.38 -2.56
CA TYR A 161 16.11 -17.10 -3.27
C TYR A 161 16.67 -15.99 -2.36
N PRO A 162 17.90 -16.14 -1.84
CA PRO A 162 18.47 -15.22 -0.83
C PRO A 162 18.66 -13.77 -1.32
N LYS A 163 18.57 -13.53 -2.62
CA LYS A 163 18.68 -12.18 -3.21
C LYS A 163 17.32 -11.48 -3.39
N ARG A 164 16.23 -12.14 -3.04
CA ARG A 164 14.89 -11.56 -3.16
C ARG A 164 14.54 -10.74 -1.92
N THR A 165 13.75 -9.71 -2.11
CA THR A 165 13.29 -8.81 -1.05
C THR A 165 11.88 -9.17 -0.60
N ILE A 166 11.65 -9.14 0.72
CA ILE A 166 10.34 -9.44 1.31
C ILE A 166 9.84 -8.23 2.09
N GLY A 167 8.62 -7.81 1.83
CA GLY A 167 7.91 -6.83 2.65
C GLY A 167 6.86 -7.53 3.53
N ILE A 168 6.97 -7.41 4.84
CA ILE A 168 5.95 -7.84 5.80
C ILE A 168 5.23 -6.60 6.30
N ILE A 169 3.94 -6.51 6.04
CA ILE A 169 3.14 -5.31 6.28
C ILE A 169 2.00 -5.64 7.23
N SER A 170 1.77 -4.77 8.21
CA SER A 170 0.56 -4.82 9.03
C SER A 170 0.05 -3.40 9.31
N PRO A 171 -1.26 -3.19 9.47
CA PRO A 171 -1.79 -1.87 9.81
C PRO A 171 -1.44 -1.42 11.24
N PHE A 172 -1.05 -2.33 12.13
CA PHE A 172 -0.86 -2.05 13.54
C PHE A 172 0.61 -2.03 13.95
N ARG A 173 1.04 -0.94 14.60
CA ARG A 173 2.43 -0.78 15.09
C ARG A 173 2.86 -1.89 16.04
N GLN A 174 1.97 -2.35 16.93
CA GLN A 174 2.29 -3.44 17.87
C GLN A 174 2.58 -4.75 17.14
N THR A 175 1.77 -5.08 16.12
CA THR A 175 1.99 -6.26 15.27
C THR A 175 3.32 -6.17 14.52
N VAL A 176 3.61 -4.99 13.95
CA VAL A 176 4.89 -4.73 13.27
C VAL A 176 6.06 -4.91 14.23
N GLN A 177 5.99 -4.39 15.45
CA GLN A 177 7.05 -4.53 16.45
C GLN A 177 7.30 -6.00 16.85
N GLU A 178 6.24 -6.82 16.98
CA GLU A 178 6.41 -8.26 17.24
C GLU A 178 7.10 -8.97 16.08
N LEU A 179 6.63 -8.71 14.85
CA LEU A 179 7.20 -9.30 13.65
C LEU A 179 8.66 -8.85 13.41
N GLN A 180 8.97 -7.58 13.70
CA GLN A 180 10.36 -7.07 13.64
C GLN A 180 11.28 -7.82 14.60
N ARG A 181 10.85 -8.04 15.86
CA ARG A 181 11.64 -8.80 16.84
C ARG A 181 11.94 -10.21 16.37
N GLU A 182 10.98 -10.84 15.72
CA GLU A 182 11.16 -12.20 15.22
C GLU A 182 12.07 -12.26 13.99
N PHE A 183 11.77 -11.46 12.97
CA PHE A 183 12.41 -11.63 11.65
C PHE A 183 13.74 -10.88 11.50
N TYR A 184 14.00 -9.80 12.23
CA TYR A 184 15.29 -9.11 12.19
C TYR A 184 16.40 -9.87 12.96
N ILE A 185 16.04 -10.70 13.93
CA ILE A 185 17.00 -11.50 14.70
C ILE A 185 17.35 -12.78 13.95
N GLU A 186 16.36 -13.41 13.31
CA GLU A 186 16.50 -14.75 12.72
C GLU A 186 17.10 -14.75 11.30
N ASN A 187 16.96 -13.67 10.54
CA ASN A 187 17.27 -13.66 9.11
C ASN A 187 18.26 -12.56 8.70
N GLN A 188 19.55 -12.81 8.91
CA GLN A 188 20.62 -11.91 8.41
C GLN A 188 20.95 -12.10 6.92
N SER A 189 20.41 -13.12 6.27
CA SER A 189 20.78 -13.53 4.90
C SER A 189 19.86 -13.03 3.80
N ILE A 190 18.72 -12.44 4.15
CA ILE A 190 17.71 -11.94 3.19
C ILE A 190 17.28 -10.53 3.57
N ASP A 191 16.97 -9.73 2.56
CA ASP A 191 16.44 -8.36 2.74
C ASP A 191 14.95 -8.41 3.09
N ILE A 192 14.66 -8.24 4.38
CA ILE A 192 13.30 -8.21 4.92
C ILE A 192 12.99 -6.84 5.48
N THR A 193 11.94 -6.22 4.96
CA THR A 193 11.36 -5.01 5.51
C THR A 193 10.07 -5.34 6.24
N VAL A 194 9.96 -4.99 7.52
CA VAL A 194 8.73 -5.15 8.32
C VAL A 194 8.23 -3.78 8.73
N GLU A 195 7.11 -3.33 8.15
CA GLU A 195 6.63 -1.95 8.36
C GLU A 195 5.10 -1.84 8.39
N THR A 196 4.63 -0.70 8.87
CA THR A 196 3.22 -0.34 8.76
C THR A 196 2.86 0.07 7.33
N ILE A 197 1.56 0.04 7.00
CA ILE A 197 1.07 0.46 5.68
C ILE A 197 1.53 1.89 5.35
N ASP A 198 1.50 2.79 6.34
CA ASP A 198 1.87 4.19 6.13
C ASP A 198 3.38 4.37 5.84
N ARG A 199 4.24 3.50 6.37
CA ARG A 199 5.69 3.58 6.17
C ARG A 199 6.21 2.82 4.95
N ILE A 200 5.46 1.84 4.46
CA ILE A 200 5.85 1.07 3.27
C ILE A 200 5.59 1.83 1.97
N GLN A 201 4.91 2.97 2.02
CA GLN A 201 4.65 3.79 0.84
C GLN A 201 5.98 4.18 0.15
N GLY A 202 6.01 4.19 -1.18
CA GLY A 202 7.22 4.44 -1.96
C GLY A 202 8.13 3.20 -2.15
N MET A 203 8.12 2.24 -1.23
CA MET A 203 8.96 1.05 -1.33
C MET A 203 8.44 0.05 -2.38
N THR A 204 9.36 -0.77 -2.87
CA THR A 204 9.08 -1.87 -3.80
C THR A 204 9.85 -3.10 -3.35
N VAL A 205 9.14 -4.23 -3.24
CA VAL A 205 9.70 -5.52 -2.84
C VAL A 205 9.33 -6.61 -3.85
N ASP A 206 10.01 -7.75 -3.80
CA ASP A 206 9.71 -8.85 -4.71
C ASP A 206 8.48 -9.64 -4.27
N TYR A 207 8.32 -9.84 -2.96
CA TYR A 207 7.19 -10.53 -2.35
C TYR A 207 6.63 -9.74 -1.17
N THR A 208 5.32 -9.61 -1.10
CA THR A 208 4.65 -8.91 0.00
C THR A 208 3.81 -9.89 0.82
N ILE A 209 3.94 -9.82 2.14
CA ILE A 209 3.06 -10.48 3.09
C ILE A 209 2.30 -9.39 3.85
N LEU A 210 1.00 -9.32 3.63
CA LEU A 210 0.11 -8.36 4.30
C LEU A 210 -0.72 -9.09 5.35
N TYR A 211 -0.50 -8.77 6.62
CA TYR A 211 -1.16 -9.45 7.72
C TYR A 211 -2.20 -8.58 8.44
N PHE A 212 -3.43 -9.09 8.51
CA PHE A 212 -4.54 -8.50 9.26
C PHE A 212 -4.89 -9.34 10.49
N PRO A 213 -4.44 -8.94 11.70
CA PRO A 213 -4.85 -9.59 12.94
C PRO A 213 -6.32 -9.32 13.27
N GLN A 214 -6.92 -10.16 14.13
CA GLN A 214 -8.32 -10.03 14.53
C GLN A 214 -8.53 -8.84 15.48
N ARG A 215 -8.54 -7.64 14.89
CA ARG A 215 -8.78 -6.35 15.56
C ARG A 215 -9.72 -5.50 14.71
N ASN A 216 -10.08 -4.32 15.22
CA ASN A 216 -10.80 -3.35 14.40
C ASN A 216 -9.92 -2.87 13.24
N ILE A 217 -10.15 -3.42 12.04
CA ILE A 217 -9.39 -3.13 10.83
C ILE A 217 -10.06 -2.12 9.91
N SER A 218 -11.21 -1.56 10.30
CA SER A 218 -11.98 -0.64 9.43
C SER A 218 -11.14 0.52 8.91
N PHE A 219 -10.27 1.10 9.74
CA PHE A 219 -9.38 2.17 9.30
C PHE A 219 -8.31 1.68 8.29
N ALA A 220 -7.90 0.41 8.40
CA ALA A 220 -6.87 -0.17 7.54
C ALA A 220 -7.41 -0.55 6.15
N LEU A 221 -8.72 -0.71 6.04
CA LEU A 221 -9.42 -1.09 4.82
C LEU A 221 -10.00 0.12 4.07
N THR A 222 -9.60 1.33 4.40
CA THR A 222 -9.85 2.48 3.53
C THR A 222 -9.17 2.23 2.19
N GLU A 223 -9.78 2.67 1.11
CA GLU A 223 -9.33 2.40 -0.27
C GLU A 223 -7.85 2.75 -0.48
N ASN A 224 -7.44 3.93 -0.03
CA ASN A 224 -6.07 4.41 -0.16
C ASN A 224 -5.06 3.53 0.59
N ARG A 225 -5.35 3.15 1.85
CA ARG A 225 -4.46 2.27 2.63
C ARG A 225 -4.36 0.88 2.04
N PHE A 226 -5.49 0.32 1.65
CA PHE A 226 -5.53 -1.00 1.06
C PHE A 226 -4.80 -1.03 -0.28
N ASN A 227 -5.01 -0.03 -1.14
CA ASN A 227 -4.28 0.12 -2.40
C ASN A 227 -2.76 0.19 -2.19
N VAL A 228 -2.29 1.03 -1.25
CA VAL A 228 -0.87 1.11 -0.91
C VAL A 228 -0.33 -0.24 -0.45
N ALA A 229 -1.02 -0.92 0.46
CA ALA A 229 -0.56 -2.19 1.03
C ALA A 229 -0.45 -3.31 -0.02
N THR A 230 -1.37 -3.36 -0.98
CA THR A 230 -1.46 -4.44 -1.97
C THR A 230 -0.66 -4.19 -3.25
N SER A 231 -0.15 -2.98 -3.46
CA SER A 231 0.58 -2.58 -4.69
C SER A 231 2.11 -2.48 -4.51
N ARG A 232 2.68 -3.15 -3.50
CA ARG A 232 4.14 -3.05 -3.22
C ARG A 232 4.97 -4.11 -3.92
N SER A 233 4.38 -5.23 -4.30
CA SER A 233 5.08 -6.41 -4.82
C SER A 233 5.35 -6.34 -6.33
N ARG A 234 6.53 -6.83 -6.72
CA ARG A 234 6.86 -7.12 -8.13
C ARG A 234 6.36 -8.49 -8.59
N SER A 235 6.06 -9.38 -7.66
CA SER A 235 5.56 -10.72 -7.93
C SER A 235 4.20 -10.93 -7.29
N THR A 236 4.16 -11.30 -6.03
CA THR A 236 2.94 -11.73 -5.35
C THR A 236 2.73 -10.98 -4.06
N THR A 237 1.47 -10.64 -3.79
CA THR A 237 1.02 -10.19 -2.48
C THR A 237 0.22 -11.31 -1.82
N LEU A 238 0.69 -11.80 -0.68
CA LEU A 238 -0.06 -12.73 0.17
C LEU A 238 -0.75 -11.94 1.29
N ILE A 239 -2.05 -11.99 1.33
CA ILE A 239 -2.85 -11.47 2.44
C ILE A 239 -3.10 -12.63 3.41
N ILE A 240 -2.62 -12.49 4.64
CA ILE A 240 -2.95 -13.40 5.75
C ILE A 240 -3.95 -12.68 6.64
N SER A 241 -5.10 -13.30 6.90
CA SER A 241 -6.16 -12.68 7.68
C SER A 241 -6.67 -13.59 8.78
N ASP A 242 -6.64 -13.08 10.01
CA ASP A 242 -7.37 -13.65 11.15
C ASP A 242 -8.83 -13.18 11.16
N VAL A 243 -9.18 -12.20 10.32
CA VAL A 243 -10.50 -11.59 10.25
C VAL A 243 -11.34 -12.32 9.20
N PRO A 244 -12.58 -12.70 9.51
CA PRO A 244 -13.49 -13.30 8.54
C PRO A 244 -13.72 -12.40 7.33
N LEU A 245 -13.86 -13.01 6.14
CA LEU A 245 -14.00 -12.27 4.88
C LEU A 245 -15.24 -11.36 4.88
N GLU A 246 -16.30 -11.76 5.57
CA GLU A 246 -17.55 -11.03 5.65
C GLU A 246 -17.40 -9.64 6.27
N ILE A 247 -16.42 -9.47 7.17
CA ILE A 247 -16.13 -8.17 7.78
C ILE A 247 -15.55 -7.19 6.76
N PHE A 248 -14.72 -7.68 5.83
CA PHE A 248 -14.15 -6.84 4.79
C PHE A 248 -15.20 -6.27 3.86
N THR A 249 -16.31 -6.97 3.64
CA THR A 249 -17.36 -6.56 2.69
C THR A 249 -18.16 -5.36 3.15
N THR A 250 -18.12 -5.04 4.44
CA THR A 250 -18.93 -3.95 5.03
C THR A 250 -18.25 -2.57 4.93
N ILE A 251 -16.97 -2.51 4.51
CA ILE A 251 -16.15 -1.30 4.67
C ILE A 251 -16.05 -0.49 3.38
N SER A 252 -15.70 -1.13 2.25
CA SER A 252 -15.60 -0.48 0.94
C SER A 252 -16.00 -1.44 -0.17
N PRO A 253 -16.88 -1.03 -1.10
CA PRO A 253 -17.24 -1.86 -2.26
C PRO A 253 -16.05 -2.25 -3.13
N ILE A 254 -15.07 -1.34 -3.30
CA ILE A 254 -13.87 -1.60 -4.13
C ILE A 254 -12.96 -2.61 -3.44
N VAL A 255 -12.69 -2.45 -2.14
CA VAL A 255 -11.89 -3.40 -1.36
C VAL A 255 -12.55 -4.75 -1.31
N SER A 256 -13.87 -4.79 -1.12
CA SER A 256 -14.67 -6.02 -1.18
C SER A 256 -14.50 -6.71 -2.53
N LYS A 257 -14.70 -6.00 -3.63
CA LYS A 257 -14.52 -6.53 -4.98
C LYS A 257 -13.09 -7.05 -5.21
N TYR A 258 -12.08 -6.32 -4.74
CA TYR A 258 -10.68 -6.75 -4.82
C TYR A 258 -10.49 -8.11 -4.13
N LEU A 259 -10.93 -8.23 -2.87
CA LEU A 259 -10.76 -9.44 -2.07
C LEU A 259 -11.50 -10.66 -2.66
N TYR A 260 -12.73 -10.48 -3.15
CA TYR A 260 -13.46 -11.55 -3.83
C TYR A 260 -12.81 -11.97 -5.16
N SER A 261 -12.04 -11.10 -5.80
CA SER A 261 -11.33 -11.42 -7.05
C SER A 261 -9.97 -12.07 -6.83
N CYS A 262 -9.49 -12.16 -5.58
CA CYS A 262 -8.25 -12.83 -5.25
C CYS A 262 -8.38 -14.36 -5.28
N THR A 263 -7.25 -15.04 -5.38
CA THR A 263 -7.19 -16.49 -5.14
C THR A 263 -7.28 -16.76 -3.64
N HIS A 264 -8.25 -17.56 -3.22
CA HIS A 264 -8.43 -17.94 -1.82
C HIS A 264 -7.76 -19.28 -1.54
N ILE A 265 -7.06 -19.34 -0.39
CA ILE A 265 -6.48 -20.57 0.15
C ILE A 265 -7.26 -20.89 1.43
N ASP A 266 -7.93 -22.03 1.45
CA ASP A 266 -8.58 -22.51 2.65
C ASP A 266 -7.54 -22.85 3.71
N GLY A 267 -7.76 -22.37 4.91
CA GLY A 267 -6.99 -22.77 6.08
C GLY A 267 -7.38 -24.19 6.48
N ASN A 268 -6.43 -25.13 6.40
CA ASN A 268 -6.55 -26.40 7.11
C ASN A 268 -6.39 -26.18 8.61
#